data_63bb9a621cd49c511d192be1af590a47
#
_entry.id   63bb9a621cd49c511d192be1af590a47
#
_cell.length_a   1.000
_cell.length_b   1.000
_cell.length_c   1.000
_cell.angle_alpha   90.00
_cell.angle_beta   90.00
_cell.angle_gamma   90.00
#
_symmetry.space_group_name_H-M   'P 1'
#
loop_
_entity.id
_entity.type
_entity.pdbx_description
1 polymer ?
#
loop_
_entity_poly.entity_id
_entity_poly.type
_entity_poly.pdbx_seq_one_letter_code
_entity_poly.pdbx_strand_id
1 'polypeptide(L)'
;KELYSLILFSGTDPDPRNRDTSRQRPFIDSEFFNFSYGRAEDGDRVIDAQYATSTRYVSTTMHGNATMFGVNFADGRIKVYPIGRDPRGRTKTFCVLYVRGNPDYGKNDFVGNGDGTVTDRATGLTWMKVDSAGLKAGPRGDGTLNWEEALEWAENLEYAGHADWRLPNAKELQS
;
A
#
# COMPACT_ATOMS: atom_id res chain seq x y z
N LYS A 1 1.57 8.60 1.04
CA LYS A 1 2.71 7.74 1.39
C LYS A 1 2.97 7.66 2.90
N GLU A 2 2.82 8.75 3.69
CA GLU A 2 3.12 8.77 5.13
C GLU A 2 2.35 7.72 5.92
N LEU A 3 1.01 7.64 5.78
CA LEU A 3 0.24 6.61 6.49
C LEU A 3 0.62 5.19 6.06
N TYR A 4 0.95 4.99 4.77
CA TYR A 4 1.35 3.67 4.28
C TYR A 4 2.69 3.22 4.87
N SER A 5 3.62 4.15 5.11
CA SER A 5 4.91 3.82 5.73
C SER A 5 4.76 3.22 7.13
N LEU A 6 3.64 3.48 7.81
CA LEU A 6 3.33 2.93 9.13
C LEU A 6 2.78 1.50 9.09
N ILE A 7 2.37 0.98 7.91
CA ILE A 7 1.81 -0.37 7.83
C ILE A 7 2.89 -1.42 8.18
N LEU A 8 2.55 -2.29 9.12
CA LEU A 8 3.28 -3.52 9.39
C LEU A 8 2.55 -4.69 8.73
N PHE A 9 3.24 -5.45 7.88
CA PHE A 9 2.65 -6.60 7.19
C PHE A 9 2.64 -7.88 8.03
N SER A 10 2.83 -7.75 9.35
CA SER A 10 2.75 -8.83 10.34
C SER A 10 1.46 -8.82 11.16
N GLY A 11 0.48 -8.01 10.78
CA GLY A 11 -0.84 -7.98 11.38
C GLY A 11 -1.65 -9.24 11.13
N THR A 12 -2.78 -9.40 11.81
CA THR A 12 -3.72 -10.48 11.60
C THR A 12 -4.92 -9.96 10.81
N ASP A 13 -5.19 -10.52 9.61
CA ASP A 13 -6.37 -10.13 8.82
C ASP A 13 -7.65 -10.60 9.54
N PRO A 14 -8.47 -9.70 10.06
CA PRO A 14 -9.61 -10.07 10.90
C PRO A 14 -10.79 -10.57 10.06
N ASP A 15 -11.51 -11.56 10.56
CA ASP A 15 -12.87 -11.83 10.06
C ASP A 15 -13.76 -10.63 10.42
N PRO A 16 -14.35 -9.93 9.45
CA PRO A 16 -15.22 -8.77 9.70
C PRO A 16 -16.45 -9.06 10.56
N ARG A 17 -16.82 -10.33 10.72
CA ARG A 17 -17.94 -10.80 11.52
C ARG A 17 -17.56 -11.14 12.96
N ASN A 18 -16.26 -11.36 13.21
CA ASN A 18 -15.76 -11.66 14.55
C ASN A 18 -15.66 -10.36 15.36
N ARG A 19 -16.28 -10.35 16.54
CA ARG A 19 -16.24 -9.21 17.47
C ARG A 19 -15.12 -9.34 18.50
N ASP A 20 -14.51 -10.51 18.63
CA ASP A 20 -13.38 -10.73 19.53
C ASP A 20 -12.08 -10.27 18.88
N THR A 21 -11.52 -9.20 19.38
CA THR A 21 -10.25 -8.62 18.92
C THR A 21 -9.06 -8.97 19.82
N SER A 22 -9.27 -9.77 20.87
CA SER A 22 -8.25 -10.08 21.90
C SER A 22 -6.99 -10.77 21.34
N ARG A 23 -7.13 -11.48 20.23
CA ARG A 23 -6.02 -12.19 19.54
C ARG A 23 -5.58 -11.51 18.24
N GLN A 24 -6.16 -10.36 17.92
CA GLN A 24 -5.85 -9.65 16.70
C GLN A 24 -4.62 -8.77 16.91
N ARG A 25 -3.75 -8.73 15.90
CA ARG A 25 -2.66 -7.76 15.81
C ARG A 25 -2.98 -6.76 14.71
N PRO A 26 -3.01 -5.45 15.01
CA PRO A 26 -3.20 -4.46 13.97
C PRO A 26 -1.99 -4.40 13.03
N PHE A 27 -2.20 -3.84 11.86
CA PHE A 27 -1.15 -3.56 10.87
C PHE A 27 -0.44 -2.22 11.13
N ILE A 28 -0.34 -1.83 12.39
CA ILE A 28 0.43 -0.68 12.87
C ILE A 28 1.09 -1.06 14.19
N ASP A 29 2.25 -0.47 14.47
CA ASP A 29 2.97 -0.72 15.70
C ASP A 29 2.22 -0.10 16.89
N SER A 30 1.57 -0.95 17.68
CA SER A 30 0.77 -0.52 18.84
C SER A 30 1.61 -0.19 20.09
N GLU A 31 2.92 -0.40 20.06
CA GLU A 31 3.82 0.10 21.10
C GLU A 31 4.05 1.60 20.97
N PHE A 32 4.00 2.13 19.73
CA PHE A 32 4.22 3.54 19.43
C PHE A 32 2.94 4.31 19.06
N PHE A 33 1.92 3.64 18.57
CA PHE A 33 0.70 4.28 18.09
C PHE A 33 -0.54 3.73 18.80
N ASN A 34 -1.37 4.61 19.34
CA ASN A 34 -2.68 4.21 19.82
C ASN A 34 -3.55 3.77 18.64
N PHE A 35 -4.07 2.56 18.72
CA PHE A 35 -4.95 1.99 17.70
C PHE A 35 -6.17 1.35 18.37
N SER A 36 -7.32 1.47 17.70
CA SER A 36 -8.55 0.78 18.12
C SER A 36 -9.25 0.22 16.89
N TYR A 37 -9.73 -1.01 17.01
CA TYR A 37 -10.66 -1.58 16.04
C TYR A 37 -12.01 -0.88 16.08
N GLY A 38 -12.84 -1.08 15.07
CA GLY A 38 -14.23 -0.63 15.09
C GLY A 38 -14.99 -1.22 16.27
N ARG A 39 -15.90 -0.45 16.85
CA ARG A 39 -16.62 -0.77 18.07
C ARG A 39 -18.01 -1.30 17.77
N ALA A 40 -18.29 -2.51 18.23
CA ALA A 40 -19.57 -3.17 17.98
C ALA A 40 -20.75 -2.44 18.64
N GLU A 41 -20.52 -1.76 19.78
CA GLU A 41 -21.50 -0.93 20.47
C GLU A 41 -21.94 0.29 19.64
N ASP A 42 -21.08 0.80 18.78
CA ASP A 42 -21.38 1.89 17.83
C ASP A 42 -21.95 1.38 16.52
N GLY A 43 -22.12 0.08 16.37
CA GLY A 43 -22.58 -0.57 15.14
C GLY A 43 -21.51 -0.75 14.09
N ASP A 44 -20.24 -0.60 14.45
CA ASP A 44 -19.11 -0.80 13.56
C ASP A 44 -18.77 -2.29 13.41
N ARG A 45 -18.16 -2.62 12.28
CA ARG A 45 -17.43 -3.87 12.13
C ARG A 45 -16.01 -3.72 12.68
N VAL A 46 -15.37 -4.80 13.05
CA VAL A 46 -13.97 -4.80 13.52
C VAL A 46 -13.03 -4.07 12.54
N ILE A 47 -13.29 -4.17 11.23
CA ILE A 47 -12.50 -3.51 10.19
C ILE A 47 -12.89 -2.05 9.93
N ASP A 48 -13.81 -1.45 10.68
CA ASP A 48 -14.18 -0.04 10.49
C ASP A 48 -13.23 0.89 11.29
N ALA A 49 -11.93 0.74 11.02
CA ALA A 49 -10.81 1.52 11.56
C ALA A 49 -10.07 2.21 10.40
N GLN A 50 -10.79 3.05 9.67
CA GLN A 50 -10.33 3.69 8.44
C GLN A 50 -9.69 5.03 8.74
N TYR A 51 -8.46 5.24 8.26
CA TYR A 51 -7.71 6.47 8.44
C TYR A 51 -7.72 7.30 7.15
N ALA A 52 -8.09 8.57 7.28
CA ALA A 52 -8.13 9.52 6.17
C ALA A 52 -6.72 9.97 5.77
N THR A 53 -6.52 10.18 4.46
CA THR A 53 -5.36 10.92 3.94
C THR A 53 -5.82 12.22 3.28
N SER A 54 -4.90 13.12 3.00
CA SER A 54 -5.15 14.33 2.20
C SER A 54 -5.26 14.04 0.69
N THR A 55 -4.98 12.81 0.24
CA THR A 55 -4.91 12.46 -1.18
C THR A 55 -6.29 12.07 -1.71
N ARG A 56 -6.84 12.91 -2.57
CA ARG A 56 -8.09 12.62 -3.28
C ARG A 56 -7.85 11.63 -4.42
N TYR A 57 -8.84 10.78 -4.68
CA TYR A 57 -8.88 10.00 -5.90
C TYR A 57 -9.23 10.91 -7.09
N VAL A 58 -8.61 10.66 -8.22
CA VAL A 58 -8.70 11.55 -9.41
C VAL A 58 -10.08 11.54 -10.10
N SER A 59 -10.92 10.57 -9.75
CA SER A 59 -12.27 10.42 -10.34
C SER A 59 -13.29 10.14 -9.24
N THR A 60 -14.48 9.73 -9.63
CA THR A 60 -15.54 9.31 -8.71
C THR A 60 -15.61 7.78 -8.65
N THR A 61 -16.07 7.27 -7.51
CA THR A 61 -16.36 5.84 -7.31
C THR A 61 -17.72 5.67 -6.63
N MET A 62 -18.18 4.43 -6.46
CA MET A 62 -19.38 4.12 -5.67
C MET A 62 -20.57 5.02 -6.06
N HIS A 63 -21.00 4.94 -7.31
CA HIS A 63 -22.14 5.71 -7.88
C HIS A 63 -21.90 7.23 -7.97
N GLY A 64 -20.69 7.65 -8.33
CA GLY A 64 -20.39 9.07 -8.59
C GLY A 64 -19.93 9.85 -7.36
N ASN A 65 -19.62 9.19 -6.25
CA ASN A 65 -19.08 9.87 -5.07
C ASN A 65 -17.65 10.33 -5.28
N ALA A 66 -17.34 11.56 -4.84
CA ALA A 66 -15.97 11.98 -4.62
C ALA A 66 -15.35 11.11 -3.53
N THR A 67 -14.11 10.66 -3.75
CA THR A 67 -13.42 9.74 -2.84
C THR A 67 -12.01 10.21 -2.56
N MET A 68 -11.42 9.68 -1.49
CA MET A 68 -10.03 9.84 -1.13
C MET A 68 -9.39 8.48 -0.89
N PHE A 69 -8.07 8.41 -1.02
CA PHE A 69 -7.31 7.26 -0.54
C PHE A 69 -7.26 7.28 1.00
N GLY A 70 -7.45 6.13 1.59
CA GLY A 70 -7.29 5.94 3.02
C GLY A 70 -6.56 4.64 3.33
N VAL A 71 -6.06 4.54 4.54
CA VAL A 71 -5.37 3.36 5.05
C VAL A 71 -6.23 2.74 6.14
N ASN A 72 -6.30 1.43 6.15
CA ASN A 72 -6.96 0.68 7.20
C ASN A 72 -5.94 -0.18 7.94
N PHE A 73 -5.62 0.18 9.16
CA PHE A 73 -4.67 -0.57 9.96
C PHE A 73 -5.28 -1.81 10.65
N ALA A 74 -6.59 -2.02 10.55
CA ALA A 74 -7.21 -3.27 11.00
C ALA A 74 -6.95 -4.41 10.03
N ASP A 75 -6.89 -4.14 8.72
CA ASP A 75 -6.71 -5.16 7.66
C ASP A 75 -5.51 -4.90 6.74
N GLY A 76 -4.68 -3.90 7.04
CA GLY A 76 -3.44 -3.61 6.31
C GLY A 76 -3.63 -3.10 4.88
N ARG A 77 -4.80 -2.58 4.53
CA ARG A 77 -5.15 -2.26 3.13
C ARG A 77 -5.23 -0.76 2.86
N ILE A 78 -4.80 -0.37 1.67
CA ILE A 78 -5.14 0.92 1.09
C ILE A 78 -6.45 0.77 0.34
N LYS A 79 -7.38 1.69 0.58
CA LYS A 79 -8.71 1.70 -0.06
C LYS A 79 -9.11 3.11 -0.44
N VAL A 80 -10.09 3.24 -1.31
CA VAL A 80 -10.77 4.51 -1.57
C VAL A 80 -12.06 4.57 -0.76
N TYR A 81 -12.31 5.73 -0.14
CA TYR A 81 -13.48 5.96 0.70
C TYR A 81 -14.24 7.20 0.24
N PRO A 82 -15.60 7.16 0.26
CA PRO A 82 -16.41 8.33 -0.07
C PRO A 82 -16.12 9.50 0.88
N ILE A 83 -15.97 10.69 0.31
CA ILE A 83 -15.92 11.95 1.07
C ILE A 83 -17.35 12.45 1.21
N GLY A 84 -17.78 12.74 2.42
CA GLY A 84 -19.10 13.29 2.70
C GLY A 84 -20.07 12.24 3.24
N ARG A 85 -20.93 11.66 2.41
CA ARG A 85 -21.98 10.74 2.89
C ARG A 85 -21.70 9.29 2.49
N ASP A 86 -22.01 8.37 3.40
CA ASP A 86 -22.03 6.94 3.11
C ASP A 86 -23.24 6.56 2.22
N PRO A 87 -23.30 5.34 1.68
CA PRO A 87 -24.45 4.90 0.86
C PRO A 87 -25.82 4.95 1.59
N ARG A 88 -25.81 5.05 2.93
CA ARG A 88 -27.00 5.19 3.77
C ARG A 88 -27.33 6.65 4.06
N GLY A 89 -26.63 7.60 3.44
CA GLY A 89 -26.83 9.03 3.62
C GLY A 89 -26.26 9.64 4.91
N ARG A 90 -25.56 8.86 5.74
CA ARG A 90 -24.91 9.35 6.96
C ARG A 90 -23.57 10.01 6.61
N THR A 91 -23.19 11.05 7.35
CA THR A 91 -21.86 11.65 7.21
C THR A 91 -20.80 10.61 7.52
N LYS A 92 -19.92 10.36 6.56
CA LYS A 92 -18.79 9.45 6.73
C LYS A 92 -17.72 10.12 7.59
N THR A 93 -17.29 9.42 8.64
CA THR A 93 -16.21 9.84 9.55
C THR A 93 -15.03 8.88 9.43
N PHE A 94 -13.85 9.34 9.85
CA PHE A 94 -12.60 8.61 9.75
C PHE A 94 -11.75 8.85 10.98
N CYS A 95 -10.90 7.88 11.31
CA CYS A 95 -9.76 8.13 12.17
C CYS A 95 -8.76 9.04 11.45
N VAL A 96 -8.00 9.81 12.20
CA VAL A 96 -6.96 10.69 11.65
C VAL A 96 -5.68 10.59 12.45
N LEU A 97 -4.55 10.58 11.77
CA LEU A 97 -3.23 10.83 12.32
C LEU A 97 -2.68 12.07 11.64
N TYR A 98 -2.13 12.97 12.42
CA TYR A 98 -1.48 14.16 11.89
C TYR A 98 0.02 13.95 11.86
N VAL A 99 0.68 14.50 10.83
CA VAL A 99 2.11 14.42 10.64
C VAL A 99 2.68 15.82 10.46
N ARG A 100 3.90 16.02 10.96
CA ARG A 100 4.74 17.20 10.65
C ARG A 100 6.13 16.72 10.25
N GLY A 101 6.81 17.47 9.41
CA GLY A 101 8.18 17.12 8.99
C GLY A 101 8.45 17.53 7.55
N ASN A 102 9.25 16.74 6.86
CA ASN A 102 9.63 17.00 5.48
C ASN A 102 8.40 16.92 4.54
N PRO A 103 7.98 18.03 3.91
CA PRO A 103 6.83 18.03 2.98
C PRO A 103 7.12 17.28 1.67
N ASP A 104 8.37 16.96 1.41
CA ASP A 104 8.81 16.23 0.22
C ASP A 104 8.91 14.72 0.46
N TYR A 105 8.57 14.26 1.67
CA TYR A 105 8.51 12.82 1.95
C TYR A 105 7.61 12.09 0.95
N GLY A 106 8.18 11.06 0.35
CA GLY A 106 7.49 10.24 -0.65
C GLY A 106 7.37 10.88 -2.04
N LYS A 107 8.04 11.99 -2.32
CA LYS A 107 8.28 12.47 -3.69
C LYS A 107 9.49 11.76 -4.26
N ASN A 108 9.33 11.16 -5.43
CA ASN A 108 10.40 10.49 -6.12
C ASN A 108 11.32 11.51 -6.82
N ASP A 109 12.59 11.15 -6.98
CA ASP A 109 13.60 11.93 -7.73
C ASP A 109 14.31 11.02 -8.72
N PHE A 110 13.64 10.78 -9.85
CA PHE A 110 14.08 9.82 -10.85
C PHE A 110 15.15 10.35 -11.79
N VAL A 111 16.21 9.58 -11.97
CA VAL A 111 17.29 9.82 -12.96
C VAL A 111 17.49 8.58 -13.80
N GLY A 112 17.44 8.74 -15.12
CA GLY A 112 17.75 7.67 -16.07
C GLY A 112 19.27 7.44 -16.15
N ASN A 113 19.70 6.19 -16.02
CA ASN A 113 21.12 5.82 -15.99
C ASN A 113 21.71 5.60 -17.39
N GLY A 114 20.88 5.55 -18.45
CA GLY A 114 21.31 5.33 -19.82
C GLY A 114 21.49 3.87 -20.25
N ASP A 115 21.43 2.96 -19.30
CA ASP A 115 21.66 1.51 -19.45
C ASP A 115 20.36 0.67 -19.40
N GLY A 116 19.21 1.31 -19.42
CA GLY A 116 17.89 0.68 -19.28
C GLY A 116 17.39 0.67 -17.83
N THR A 117 18.08 1.33 -16.91
CA THR A 117 17.67 1.48 -15.52
C THR A 117 17.35 2.93 -15.16
N VAL A 118 16.69 3.11 -14.01
CA VAL A 118 16.33 4.39 -13.42
C VAL A 118 16.63 4.35 -11.94
N THR A 119 17.39 5.32 -11.43
CA THR A 119 17.61 5.49 -10.01
C THR A 119 16.63 6.53 -9.44
N ASP A 120 15.95 6.18 -8.37
CA ASP A 120 15.24 7.13 -7.53
C ASP A 120 16.16 7.62 -6.41
N ARG A 121 16.64 8.86 -6.52
CA ARG A 121 17.58 9.43 -5.54
C ARG A 121 16.92 9.69 -4.19
N ALA A 122 15.60 9.80 -4.15
CA ALA A 122 14.88 10.00 -2.89
C ALA A 122 14.85 8.73 -2.02
N THR A 123 14.85 7.56 -2.64
CA THR A 123 14.81 6.26 -1.95
C THR A 123 16.13 5.50 -2.01
N GLY A 124 17.01 5.84 -2.94
CA GLY A 124 18.25 5.10 -3.24
C GLY A 124 18.00 3.80 -4.01
N LEU A 125 16.77 3.56 -4.47
CA LEU A 125 16.43 2.36 -5.23
C LEU A 125 16.74 2.56 -6.72
N THR A 126 17.21 1.51 -7.36
CA THR A 126 17.35 1.43 -8.81
C THR A 126 16.31 0.48 -9.38
N TRP A 127 15.59 0.93 -10.39
CA TRP A 127 14.50 0.22 -11.04
C TRP A 127 14.85 -0.09 -12.49
N MET A 128 14.39 -1.21 -13.00
CA MET A 128 14.40 -1.48 -14.43
C MET A 128 13.35 -0.61 -15.12
N LYS A 129 13.67 -0.11 -16.32
CA LYS A 129 12.71 0.62 -17.17
C LYS A 129 11.67 -0.28 -17.81
N VAL A 130 12.01 -1.54 -17.98
CA VAL A 130 11.15 -2.56 -18.58
C VAL A 130 10.59 -3.46 -17.50
N ASP A 131 9.40 -3.98 -17.74
CA ASP A 131 8.79 -5.01 -16.91
C ASP A 131 9.15 -6.41 -17.42
N SER A 132 8.61 -7.42 -16.76
CA SER A 132 8.78 -8.82 -17.13
C SER A 132 8.29 -9.13 -18.56
N ALA A 133 7.28 -8.41 -19.05
CA ALA A 133 6.78 -8.58 -20.42
C ALA A 133 7.80 -8.09 -21.45
N GLY A 134 8.43 -6.93 -21.18
CA GLY A 134 9.52 -6.41 -22.04
C GLY A 134 10.73 -7.34 -22.10
N LEU A 135 10.98 -8.10 -21.03
CA LEU A 135 12.02 -9.13 -20.96
C LEU A 135 11.58 -10.49 -21.51
N LYS A 136 10.33 -10.66 -21.86
CA LYS A 136 9.74 -11.96 -22.25
C LYS A 136 9.99 -13.04 -21.18
N ALA A 137 9.90 -12.65 -19.92
CA ALA A 137 10.17 -13.50 -18.77
C ALA A 137 9.18 -14.66 -18.67
N GLY A 138 9.56 -15.66 -17.90
CA GLY A 138 8.73 -16.81 -17.57
C GLY A 138 8.67 -17.90 -18.64
N PRO A 139 8.09 -19.05 -18.27
CA PRO A 139 8.08 -20.24 -19.13
C PRO A 139 7.33 -20.07 -20.46
N ARG A 140 6.37 -19.10 -20.50
CA ARG A 140 5.60 -18.81 -21.72
C ARG A 140 6.25 -17.73 -22.58
N GLY A 141 7.26 -17.03 -22.09
CA GLY A 141 7.90 -15.90 -22.78
C GLY A 141 6.99 -14.69 -22.99
N ASP A 142 5.90 -14.58 -22.25
CA ASP A 142 4.92 -13.50 -22.33
C ASP A 142 5.04 -12.49 -21.15
N GLY A 143 5.98 -12.74 -20.25
CA GLY A 143 6.24 -11.92 -19.07
C GLY A 143 5.32 -12.19 -17.90
N THR A 144 4.38 -13.14 -18.01
CA THR A 144 3.56 -13.54 -16.88
C THR A 144 4.22 -14.67 -16.09
N LEU A 145 4.33 -14.48 -14.78
CA LEU A 145 4.92 -15.43 -13.86
C LEU A 145 3.99 -15.61 -12.66
N ASN A 146 3.95 -16.82 -12.09
CA ASN A 146 3.39 -16.98 -10.77
C ASN A 146 4.37 -16.38 -9.72
N TRP A 147 3.99 -16.39 -8.45
CA TRP A 147 4.78 -15.71 -7.43
C TRP A 147 6.15 -16.35 -7.20
N GLU A 148 6.22 -17.68 -7.16
CA GLU A 148 7.46 -18.43 -7.01
C GLU A 148 8.38 -18.23 -8.23
N GLU A 149 7.83 -18.33 -9.44
CA GLU A 149 8.57 -18.04 -10.67
C GLU A 149 9.12 -16.61 -10.70
N ALA A 150 8.38 -15.64 -10.18
CA ALA A 150 8.84 -14.26 -10.15
C ALA A 150 10.01 -14.05 -9.16
N LEU A 151 10.00 -14.74 -8.01
CA LEU A 151 11.12 -14.72 -7.08
C LEU A 151 12.36 -15.34 -7.71
N GLU A 152 12.24 -16.56 -8.23
CA GLU A 152 13.34 -17.28 -8.88
C GLU A 152 13.91 -16.53 -10.09
N TRP A 153 13.01 -15.93 -10.90
CA TRP A 153 13.44 -15.11 -12.04
C TRP A 153 14.30 -13.93 -11.61
N ALA A 154 13.86 -13.20 -10.57
CA ALA A 154 14.60 -12.05 -10.07
C ALA A 154 15.98 -12.44 -9.50
N GLU A 155 16.08 -13.54 -8.75
CA GLU A 155 17.33 -14.03 -8.18
C GLU A 155 18.36 -14.47 -9.26
N ASN A 156 17.89 -14.91 -10.42
CA ASN A 156 18.74 -15.33 -11.52
C ASN A 156 18.92 -14.27 -12.61
N LEU A 157 18.37 -13.08 -12.42
CA LEU A 157 18.40 -12.03 -13.45
C LEU A 157 19.71 -11.29 -13.45
N GLU A 158 20.38 -11.28 -14.61
CA GLU A 158 21.45 -10.35 -14.93
C GLU A 158 20.94 -9.29 -15.89
N TYR A 159 20.96 -8.03 -15.50
CA TYR A 159 20.51 -6.91 -16.31
C TYR A 159 21.30 -5.64 -16.00
N ALA A 160 21.68 -4.90 -17.05
CA ALA A 160 22.48 -3.67 -16.94
C ALA A 160 23.78 -3.83 -16.12
N GLY A 161 24.41 -5.03 -16.15
CA GLY A 161 25.63 -5.32 -15.40
C GLY A 161 25.43 -5.61 -13.91
N HIS A 162 24.19 -5.75 -13.45
CA HIS A 162 23.84 -6.12 -12.09
C HIS A 162 23.21 -7.51 -12.06
N ALA A 163 23.52 -8.27 -10.98
CA ALA A 163 23.01 -9.61 -10.71
C ALA A 163 22.36 -9.71 -9.33
N ASP A 164 22.05 -8.58 -8.69
CA ASP A 164 21.45 -8.47 -7.37
C ASP A 164 20.01 -7.95 -7.41
N TRP A 165 19.34 -8.21 -8.52
CA TRP A 165 17.92 -7.88 -8.70
C TRP A 165 17.04 -8.73 -7.79
N ARG A 166 15.98 -8.13 -7.30
CA ARG A 166 14.97 -8.81 -6.47
C ARG A 166 13.58 -8.24 -6.72
N LEU A 167 12.55 -8.97 -6.36
CA LEU A 167 11.22 -8.39 -6.32
C LEU A 167 11.17 -7.26 -5.28
N PRO A 168 10.57 -6.11 -5.62
CA PRO A 168 10.34 -5.06 -4.66
C PRO A 168 9.35 -5.52 -3.59
N ASN A 169 9.56 -5.09 -2.36
CA ASN A 169 8.57 -5.27 -1.32
C ASN A 169 7.39 -4.29 -1.50
N ALA A 170 6.30 -4.52 -0.75
CA ALA A 170 5.10 -3.73 -0.90
C ALA A 170 5.30 -2.23 -0.58
N LYS A 171 6.24 -1.88 0.32
CA LYS A 171 6.54 -0.48 0.63
C LYS A 171 7.35 0.19 -0.48
N GLU A 172 8.28 -0.52 -1.09
CA GLU A 172 9.05 -0.02 -2.23
C GLU A 172 8.15 0.29 -3.43
N LEU A 173 7.13 -0.55 -3.70
CA LEU A 173 6.14 -0.26 -4.76
C LEU A 173 5.23 0.93 -4.45
N GLN A 174 5.21 1.41 -3.22
CA GLN A 174 4.46 2.60 -2.80
C GLN A 174 5.33 3.87 -2.72
N SER A 175 6.61 3.72 -2.91
CA SER A 175 7.57 4.84 -2.89
C SER A 175 7.48 5.77 -4.10
#